data_c691664085c8584eee3353550b406195
#
_entry.id   c691664085c8584eee3353550b406195
#
_cell.length_a   1.000
_cell.length_b   1.000
_cell.length_c   1.000
_cell.angle_alpha   90.00
_cell.angle_beta   90.00
_cell.angle_gamma   90.00
#
_symmetry.space_group_name_H-M   'P 1'
#
loop_
_entity.id
_entity.type
_entity.pdbx_description
1 polymer ?
#
loop_
_entity_poly.entity_id
_entity_poly.type
_entity_poly.pdbx_seq_one_letter_code
_entity_poly.pdbx_strand_id
1 'polypeptide(L)'
;MRALVLGGAGAVCKETTRDLAQYSTYDEIVVADFNLKAADDLVKDIGNKRLSAQFFDAEDYGSMMKLFPAFDVVINGLPWKYDLPVTRACIEVGVNGLDVSTEEDQWSYDEEAKGKDMVFVPGVGATPGITNAMAKQAANRMDEVDDIQINFAAFRPPAPAPGLLITFLWEFHPKTESRLYYENGEFIWAGPFEGLKMINFPEPIGEQQVCYIPHPETRTMPKTLGAKKVSVRGCFPPHAMKIGRMMLDWGLYSDEKVNIKGIEASPFDIMFDLLLEVPETKETPIWAYGLVLDVYGKVDGKPVKDRLWSEHPPQEEWGGSAAYYKNIAIPLSIGASMITDGEVSARGVVPPESAYDPGRFFEELAKRGIVVKEEFEEL
;
A
#
# COMPACT_ATOMS: atom_id res chain seq x y z
N MET A 1 -18.47 -10.33 15.50
CA MET A 1 -17.02 -10.02 15.29
C MET A 1 -16.80 -8.52 15.38
N ARG A 2 -15.64 -8.10 15.86
CA ARG A 2 -15.30 -6.68 16.12
C ARG A 2 -14.01 -6.30 15.38
N ALA A 3 -14.03 -5.20 14.67
CA ALA A 3 -12.85 -4.66 13.97
C ALA A 3 -12.38 -3.34 14.58
N LEU A 4 -11.07 -3.16 14.71
CA LEU A 4 -10.43 -1.93 15.14
C LEU A 4 -9.68 -1.30 13.96
N VAL A 5 -10.03 -0.07 13.59
CA VAL A 5 -9.36 0.68 12.52
C VAL A 5 -8.51 1.78 13.14
N LEU A 6 -7.19 1.61 13.12
CA LEU A 6 -6.22 2.58 13.63
C LEU A 6 -5.93 3.66 12.58
N GLY A 7 -5.87 4.92 13.01
CA GLY A 7 -5.80 6.07 12.10
C GLY A 7 -7.06 6.19 11.24
N GLY A 8 -8.20 5.77 11.79
CA GLY A 8 -9.43 5.54 11.04
C GLY A 8 -10.07 6.79 10.43
N ALA A 9 -9.73 7.98 10.91
CA ALA A 9 -10.14 9.25 10.31
C ALA A 9 -9.16 9.81 9.25
N GLY A 10 -8.02 9.11 9.04
CA GLY A 10 -7.01 9.47 8.04
C GLY A 10 -7.50 9.32 6.61
N ALA A 11 -6.75 9.87 5.66
CA ALA A 11 -7.16 9.96 4.25
C ALA A 11 -7.49 8.60 3.60
N VAL A 12 -6.75 7.55 3.91
CA VAL A 12 -7.00 6.18 3.43
C VAL A 12 -8.06 5.50 4.29
N CYS A 13 -7.85 5.46 5.62
CA CYS A 13 -8.69 4.65 6.50
C CYS A 13 -10.13 5.15 6.66
N LYS A 14 -10.43 6.42 6.37
CA LYS A 14 -11.82 6.86 6.25
C LYS A 14 -12.58 6.11 5.15
N GLU A 15 -11.92 5.82 4.03
CA GLU A 15 -12.53 5.01 2.95
C GLU A 15 -12.58 3.52 3.33
N THR A 16 -11.58 3.00 4.05
CA THR A 16 -11.64 1.65 4.64
C THR A 16 -12.82 1.52 5.61
N THR A 17 -13.03 2.51 6.48
CA THR A 17 -14.16 2.56 7.43
C THR A 17 -15.50 2.58 6.70
N ARG A 18 -15.63 3.36 5.61
CA ARG A 18 -16.84 3.40 4.77
C ARG A 18 -17.10 2.06 4.11
N ASP A 19 -16.07 1.43 3.55
CA ASP A 19 -16.18 0.12 2.90
C ASP A 19 -16.58 -0.97 3.91
N LEU A 20 -15.94 -1.04 5.06
CA LEU A 20 -16.31 -1.95 6.15
C LEU A 20 -17.75 -1.75 6.61
N ALA A 21 -18.18 -0.49 6.75
CA ALA A 21 -19.55 -0.16 7.15
C ALA A 21 -20.59 -0.63 6.13
N GLN A 22 -20.22 -0.70 4.84
CA GLN A 22 -21.13 -1.10 3.75
C GLN A 22 -21.09 -2.60 3.47
N TYR A 23 -19.92 -3.23 3.48
CA TYR A 23 -19.72 -4.58 2.92
C TYR A 23 -19.36 -5.65 3.95
N SER A 24 -18.88 -5.29 5.14
CA SER A 24 -18.46 -6.28 6.13
C SER A 24 -19.61 -6.79 7.00
N THR A 25 -19.37 -7.93 7.63
CA THR A 25 -20.30 -8.61 8.57
C THR A 25 -20.00 -8.30 10.03
N TYR A 26 -19.08 -7.36 10.35
CA TYR A 26 -18.73 -7.01 11.72
C TYR A 26 -19.94 -6.47 12.51
N ASP A 27 -20.08 -6.92 13.75
CA ASP A 27 -21.10 -6.41 14.69
C ASP A 27 -20.72 -5.01 15.20
N GLU A 28 -19.41 -4.75 15.32
CA GLU A 28 -18.85 -3.47 15.76
C GLU A 28 -17.59 -3.13 14.98
N ILE A 29 -17.46 -1.87 14.60
CA ILE A 29 -16.28 -1.29 13.94
C ILE A 29 -15.88 -0.06 14.74
N VAL A 30 -14.72 -0.08 15.38
CA VAL A 30 -14.21 1.04 16.16
C VAL A 30 -13.21 1.84 15.33
N VAL A 31 -13.51 3.12 15.14
CA VAL A 31 -12.66 4.10 14.45
C VAL A 31 -11.76 4.74 15.50
N ALA A 32 -10.53 4.26 15.60
CA ALA A 32 -9.55 4.73 16.58
C ALA A 32 -8.60 5.74 15.96
N ASP A 33 -8.55 6.95 16.52
CA ASP A 33 -7.73 8.04 15.99
C ASP A 33 -7.25 8.96 17.11
N PHE A 34 -6.08 9.59 16.93
CA PHE A 34 -5.58 10.62 17.82
C PHE A 34 -6.50 11.87 17.81
N ASN A 35 -7.06 12.18 16.64
CA ASN A 35 -8.08 13.20 16.48
C ASN A 35 -9.49 12.62 16.68
N LEU A 36 -9.88 12.44 17.95
CA LEU A 36 -11.19 11.89 18.28
C LEU A 36 -12.35 12.66 17.63
N LYS A 37 -12.22 14.00 17.48
CA LYS A 37 -13.26 14.78 16.83
C LYS A 37 -13.42 14.39 15.36
N ALA A 38 -12.34 14.17 14.63
CA ALA A 38 -12.40 13.73 13.23
C ALA A 38 -13.00 12.32 13.12
N ALA A 39 -12.69 11.42 14.05
CA ALA A 39 -13.28 10.09 14.11
C ALA A 39 -14.79 10.15 14.41
N ASP A 40 -15.23 10.97 15.36
CA ASP A 40 -16.63 11.21 15.66
C ASP A 40 -17.40 11.81 14.47
N ASP A 41 -16.81 12.78 13.80
CA ASP A 41 -17.42 13.40 12.63
C ASP A 41 -17.59 12.39 11.47
N LEU A 42 -16.59 11.52 11.25
CA LEU A 42 -16.67 10.44 10.27
C LEU A 42 -17.77 9.42 10.60
N VAL A 43 -17.86 8.98 11.86
CA VAL A 43 -18.88 8.05 12.33
C VAL A 43 -20.29 8.62 12.12
N LYS A 44 -20.49 9.91 12.42
CA LYS A 44 -21.76 10.61 12.19
C LYS A 44 -22.10 10.75 10.72
N ASP A 45 -21.11 11.06 9.89
CA ASP A 45 -21.28 11.22 8.44
C ASP A 45 -21.68 9.89 7.78
N ILE A 46 -21.07 8.78 8.17
CA ILE A 46 -21.43 7.44 7.68
C ILE A 46 -22.81 7.01 8.20
N GLY A 47 -23.15 7.35 9.43
CA GLY A 47 -24.45 7.07 10.04
C GLY A 47 -24.79 5.58 10.24
N ASN A 48 -23.79 4.70 10.29
CA ASN A 48 -23.98 3.27 10.51
C ASN A 48 -23.88 2.96 12.02
N LYS A 49 -24.90 2.30 12.56
CA LYS A 49 -25.02 2.00 14.02
C LYS A 49 -23.92 1.07 14.55
N ARG A 50 -23.20 0.36 13.68
CA ARG A 50 -22.08 -0.52 14.04
C ARG A 50 -20.79 0.25 14.28
N LEU A 51 -20.73 1.53 13.90
CA LEU A 51 -19.55 2.38 14.05
C LEU A 51 -19.54 3.12 15.38
N SER A 52 -18.38 3.18 15.98
CA SER A 52 -18.10 4.06 17.13
C SER A 52 -16.71 4.68 16.97
N ALA A 53 -16.51 5.84 17.59
CA ALA A 53 -15.22 6.52 17.60
C ALA A 53 -14.53 6.33 18.95
N GLN A 54 -13.20 6.20 18.93
CA GLN A 54 -12.39 6.08 20.13
C GLN A 54 -11.10 6.87 20.01
N PHE A 55 -10.71 7.58 21.07
CA PHE A 55 -9.39 8.19 21.15
C PHE A 55 -8.32 7.10 21.22
N PHE A 56 -7.26 7.26 20.42
CA PHE A 56 -6.13 6.35 20.38
C PHE A 56 -4.84 7.12 20.16
N ASP A 57 -3.86 6.91 21.04
CA ASP A 57 -2.51 7.43 20.91
C ASP A 57 -1.55 6.27 20.58
N ALA A 58 -0.99 6.31 19.39
CA ALA A 58 -0.06 5.28 18.91
C ALA A 58 1.32 5.32 19.60
N GLU A 59 1.65 6.39 20.32
CA GLU A 59 2.87 6.45 21.15
C GLU A 59 2.68 5.69 22.50
N ASP A 60 1.45 5.43 22.93
CA ASP A 60 1.17 4.65 24.14
C ASP A 60 1.02 3.15 23.83
N TYR A 61 2.15 2.44 23.82
CA TYR A 61 2.17 0.98 23.64
C TYR A 61 1.30 0.24 24.69
N GLY A 62 1.25 0.76 25.92
CA GLY A 62 0.41 0.19 26.99
C GLY A 62 -1.08 0.27 26.68
N SER A 63 -1.52 1.27 25.91
CA SER A 63 -2.91 1.37 25.44
C SER A 63 -3.21 0.33 24.36
N MET A 64 -2.28 0.02 23.46
CA MET A 64 -2.43 -1.07 22.47
C MET A 64 -2.67 -2.40 23.18
N MET A 65 -1.83 -2.74 24.16
CA MET A 65 -1.92 -3.98 24.93
C MET A 65 -3.25 -4.16 25.66
N LYS A 66 -3.91 -3.07 26.05
CA LYS A 66 -5.22 -3.10 26.73
C LYS A 66 -6.38 -3.13 25.75
N LEU A 67 -6.23 -2.45 24.61
CA LEU A 67 -7.31 -2.26 23.64
C LEU A 67 -7.46 -3.45 22.69
N PHE A 68 -6.37 -3.92 22.09
CA PHE A 68 -6.39 -4.91 21.02
C PHE A 68 -7.07 -6.23 21.38
N PRO A 69 -6.93 -6.79 22.61
CA PRO A 69 -7.60 -8.04 22.99
C PRO A 69 -9.13 -8.03 22.91
N ALA A 70 -9.74 -6.85 22.74
CA ALA A 70 -11.19 -6.73 22.61
C ALA A 70 -11.70 -6.92 21.16
N PHE A 71 -10.81 -7.14 20.19
CA PHE A 71 -11.13 -7.19 18.76
C PHE A 71 -10.70 -8.51 18.13
N ASP A 72 -11.36 -8.87 17.03
CA ASP A 72 -11.03 -10.05 16.22
C ASP A 72 -9.95 -9.72 15.17
N VAL A 73 -9.85 -8.43 14.79
CA VAL A 73 -8.84 -7.94 13.85
C VAL A 73 -8.47 -6.48 14.12
N VAL A 74 -7.19 -6.17 13.98
CA VAL A 74 -6.63 -4.81 14.00
C VAL A 74 -6.21 -4.42 12.59
N ILE A 75 -6.76 -3.32 12.09
CA ILE A 75 -6.49 -2.76 10.76
C ILE A 75 -5.63 -1.52 10.97
N ASN A 76 -4.36 -1.60 10.60
CA ASN A 76 -3.42 -0.50 10.81
C ASN A 76 -3.33 0.40 9.57
N GLY A 77 -3.71 1.66 9.71
CA GLY A 77 -3.52 2.70 8.71
C GLY A 77 -2.77 3.91 9.26
N LEU A 78 -2.00 3.71 10.31
CA LEU A 78 -1.11 4.72 10.90
C LEU A 78 0.11 4.96 9.98
N PRO A 79 0.88 6.05 10.22
CA PRO A 79 2.18 6.23 9.56
C PRO A 79 3.12 5.05 9.80
N TRP A 80 3.94 4.72 8.82
CA TRP A 80 4.83 3.54 8.76
C TRP A 80 5.68 3.30 10.02
N LYS A 81 6.06 4.35 10.74
CA LYS A 81 6.81 4.23 12.01
C LYS A 81 6.09 3.44 13.10
N TYR A 82 4.77 3.24 12.95
CA TYR A 82 3.95 2.46 13.89
C TYR A 82 3.69 1.03 13.42
N ASP A 83 4.12 0.64 12.21
CA ASP A 83 3.87 -0.70 11.68
C ASP A 83 4.47 -1.77 12.60
N LEU A 84 5.73 -1.64 12.96
CA LEU A 84 6.40 -2.59 13.85
C LEU A 84 5.80 -2.62 15.28
N PRO A 85 5.56 -1.50 15.97
CA PRO A 85 4.87 -1.49 17.26
C PRO A 85 3.48 -2.12 17.24
N VAL A 86 2.67 -1.85 16.20
CA VAL A 86 1.32 -2.43 16.07
C VAL A 86 1.39 -3.93 15.79
N THR A 87 2.26 -4.38 14.88
CA THR A 87 2.49 -5.80 14.60
C THR A 87 2.88 -6.56 15.87
N ARG A 88 3.85 -6.03 16.59
CA ARG A 88 4.31 -6.60 17.86
C ARG A 88 3.18 -6.67 18.88
N ALA A 89 2.40 -5.60 19.07
CA ALA A 89 1.29 -5.59 20.00
C ALA A 89 0.23 -6.62 19.63
N CYS A 90 -0.15 -6.73 18.34
CA CYS A 90 -1.09 -7.74 17.86
C CYS A 90 -0.61 -9.15 18.20
N ILE A 91 0.67 -9.43 17.95
CA ILE A 91 1.26 -10.76 18.21
C ILE A 91 1.33 -11.02 19.70
N GLU A 92 1.79 -10.07 20.53
CA GLU A 92 1.86 -10.25 21.97
C GLU A 92 0.50 -10.61 22.59
N VAL A 93 -0.60 -9.99 22.13
CA VAL A 93 -1.95 -10.25 22.65
C VAL A 93 -2.70 -11.37 21.91
N GLY A 94 -2.17 -11.87 20.78
CA GLY A 94 -2.78 -12.96 20.01
C GLY A 94 -3.98 -12.54 19.16
N VAL A 95 -3.96 -11.33 18.59
CA VAL A 95 -5.02 -10.80 17.73
C VAL A 95 -4.53 -10.67 16.29
N ASN A 96 -5.32 -11.15 15.33
CA ASN A 96 -5.01 -11.01 13.93
C ASN A 96 -4.92 -9.55 13.50
N GLY A 97 -4.09 -9.26 12.48
CA GLY A 97 -3.95 -7.89 12.01
C GLY A 97 -3.46 -7.78 10.58
N LEU A 98 -3.49 -6.57 10.07
CA LEU A 98 -2.94 -6.22 8.77
C LEU A 98 -2.57 -4.74 8.72
N ASP A 99 -1.59 -4.42 7.86
CA ASP A 99 -1.10 -3.06 7.61
C ASP A 99 -1.33 -2.63 6.16
N VAL A 100 -1.50 -1.33 5.96
CA VAL A 100 -1.49 -0.72 4.62
C VAL A 100 -0.07 -0.60 4.05
N SER A 101 0.93 -0.47 4.91
CA SER A 101 2.36 -0.37 4.58
C SER A 101 3.14 -1.59 5.07
N THR A 102 4.45 -1.56 4.94
CA THR A 102 5.35 -2.62 5.42
C THR A 102 6.62 -2.03 6.00
N GLU A 103 7.08 -2.64 7.07
CA GLU A 103 8.39 -2.41 7.66
C GLU A 103 9.15 -3.74 7.71
N GLU A 104 10.45 -3.73 7.38
CA GLU A 104 11.21 -4.98 7.16
C GLU A 104 11.28 -5.87 8.39
N ASP A 105 11.40 -5.28 9.57
CA ASP A 105 11.52 -6.02 10.82
C ASP A 105 10.22 -6.74 11.24
N GLN A 106 9.08 -6.45 10.62
CA GLN A 106 7.82 -7.16 10.87
C GLN A 106 7.95 -8.67 10.59
N TRP A 107 8.73 -9.05 9.57
CA TRP A 107 8.94 -10.45 9.20
C TRP A 107 9.66 -11.26 10.27
N SER A 108 10.39 -10.63 11.18
CA SER A 108 11.07 -11.31 12.29
C SER A 108 10.12 -11.94 13.31
N TYR A 109 8.86 -11.51 13.32
CA TYR A 109 7.81 -12.02 14.20
C TYR A 109 7.03 -13.22 13.64
N ASP A 110 7.39 -13.72 12.45
CA ASP A 110 6.68 -14.80 11.77
C ASP A 110 6.52 -16.05 12.63
N GLU A 111 7.61 -16.55 13.23
CA GLU A 111 7.57 -17.76 14.04
C GLU A 111 6.78 -17.57 15.36
N GLU A 112 6.83 -16.38 15.96
CA GLU A 112 6.03 -16.09 17.16
C GLU A 112 4.53 -16.08 16.83
N ALA A 113 4.14 -15.45 15.72
CA ALA A 113 2.76 -15.40 15.26
C ALA A 113 2.23 -16.81 14.92
N LYS A 114 3.03 -17.65 14.25
CA LYS A 114 2.72 -19.07 14.01
C LYS A 114 2.49 -19.84 15.31
N GLY A 115 3.34 -19.63 16.30
CA GLY A 115 3.21 -20.25 17.62
C GLY A 115 1.92 -19.91 18.35
N LYS A 116 1.27 -18.83 18.00
CA LYS A 116 -0.02 -18.35 18.55
C LYS A 116 -1.22 -18.64 17.63
N ASP A 117 -1.02 -19.37 16.53
CA ASP A 117 -2.03 -19.69 15.51
C ASP A 117 -2.73 -18.45 14.92
N MET A 118 -2.01 -17.35 14.78
CA MET A 118 -2.52 -16.09 14.26
C MET A 118 -1.88 -15.71 12.92
N VAL A 119 -2.49 -14.74 12.23
CA VAL A 119 -1.95 -14.15 11.01
C VAL A 119 -1.84 -12.62 11.15
N PHE A 120 -0.73 -12.11 10.67
CA PHE A 120 -0.54 -10.67 10.43
C PHE A 120 -0.10 -10.50 8.97
N VAL A 121 -0.78 -9.60 8.23
CA VAL A 121 -0.52 -9.38 6.80
C VAL A 121 -0.06 -7.95 6.56
N PRO A 122 1.25 -7.68 6.48
CA PRO A 122 1.77 -6.38 6.09
C PRO A 122 1.50 -6.08 4.60
N GLY A 123 1.27 -4.82 4.25
CA GLY A 123 1.22 -4.37 2.88
C GLY A 123 -0.06 -4.73 2.11
N VAL A 124 -1.22 -4.42 2.68
CA VAL A 124 -2.51 -4.69 2.05
C VAL A 124 -3.12 -3.39 1.51
N GLY A 125 -2.79 -3.06 0.27
CA GLY A 125 -3.27 -1.86 -0.44
C GLY A 125 -3.35 -2.11 -1.95
N ALA A 126 -3.07 -1.09 -2.74
CA ALA A 126 -3.00 -1.22 -4.20
C ALA A 126 -1.71 -1.94 -4.63
N THR A 127 -0.57 -1.41 -4.19
CA THR A 127 0.78 -1.96 -4.32
C THR A 127 1.56 -1.55 -3.07
N PRO A 128 1.96 -2.49 -2.24
CA PRO A 128 1.58 -3.91 -2.20
C PRO A 128 0.07 -4.14 -1.94
N GLY A 129 -0.39 -5.34 -2.25
CA GLY A 129 -1.75 -5.80 -2.02
C GLY A 129 -2.43 -6.34 -3.28
N ILE A 130 -3.11 -5.52 -4.10
CA ILE A 130 -3.72 -5.96 -5.38
C ILE A 130 -2.64 -6.55 -6.30
N THR A 131 -1.48 -5.93 -6.40
CA THR A 131 -0.35 -6.41 -7.21
C THR A 131 0.15 -7.78 -6.78
N ASN A 132 0.13 -8.06 -5.48
CA ASN A 132 0.49 -9.39 -4.94
C ASN A 132 -0.52 -10.45 -5.37
N ALA A 133 -1.82 -10.15 -5.31
CA ALA A 133 -2.88 -11.06 -5.79
C ALA A 133 -2.79 -11.27 -7.31
N MET A 134 -2.50 -10.21 -8.10
CA MET A 134 -2.26 -10.33 -9.54
C MET A 134 -1.07 -11.23 -9.85
N ALA A 135 0.06 -11.04 -9.17
CA ALA A 135 1.26 -11.86 -9.36
C ALA A 135 1.00 -13.32 -9.00
N LYS A 136 0.28 -13.59 -7.90
CA LYS A 136 -0.14 -14.93 -7.50
C LYS A 136 -1.05 -15.58 -8.52
N GLN A 137 -2.01 -14.84 -9.08
CA GLN A 137 -2.91 -15.32 -10.13
C GLN A 137 -2.12 -15.80 -11.35
N ALA A 138 -1.20 -14.96 -11.86
CA ALA A 138 -0.36 -15.31 -12.99
C ALA A 138 0.57 -16.51 -12.69
N ALA A 139 1.22 -16.50 -11.53
CA ALA A 139 2.12 -17.57 -11.10
C ALA A 139 1.40 -18.93 -10.97
N ASN A 140 0.13 -18.95 -10.53
CA ASN A 140 -0.66 -20.18 -10.43
C ASN A 140 -0.93 -20.86 -11.78
N ARG A 141 -0.71 -20.19 -12.90
CA ARG A 141 -0.89 -20.72 -14.28
C ARG A 141 0.42 -21.18 -14.91
N MET A 142 1.55 -20.95 -14.24
CA MET A 142 2.88 -21.21 -14.79
C MET A 142 3.59 -22.32 -14.02
N ASP A 143 4.34 -23.16 -14.74
CA ASP A 143 5.22 -24.15 -14.12
C ASP A 143 6.53 -23.53 -13.62
N GLU A 144 7.00 -22.47 -14.31
CA GLU A 144 8.16 -21.67 -13.94
C GLU A 144 7.81 -20.19 -14.07
N VAL A 145 8.18 -19.39 -13.08
CA VAL A 145 8.05 -17.91 -13.11
C VAL A 145 9.44 -17.33 -13.34
N ASP A 146 9.63 -16.68 -14.49
CA ASP A 146 10.93 -16.13 -14.85
C ASP A 146 11.06 -14.66 -14.43
N ASP A 147 10.06 -13.81 -14.71
CA ASP A 147 10.15 -12.36 -14.44
C ASP A 147 8.78 -11.78 -14.06
N ILE A 148 8.69 -11.10 -12.93
CA ILE A 148 7.52 -10.35 -12.47
C ILE A 148 7.85 -8.86 -12.56
N GLN A 149 7.11 -8.13 -13.40
CA GLN A 149 7.28 -6.70 -13.61
C GLN A 149 6.03 -5.95 -13.16
N ILE A 150 6.07 -5.40 -11.95
CA ILE A 150 5.01 -4.58 -11.39
C ILE A 150 5.22 -3.13 -11.82
N ASN A 151 4.17 -2.51 -12.37
CA ASN A 151 4.19 -1.10 -12.72
C ASN A 151 2.94 -0.42 -12.16
N PHE A 152 3.13 0.73 -11.48
CA PHE A 152 2.02 1.51 -10.95
C PHE A 152 2.11 2.98 -11.34
N ALA A 153 0.95 3.64 -11.35
CA ALA A 153 0.84 5.09 -11.52
C ALA A 153 -0.05 5.66 -10.41
N ALA A 154 0.57 6.43 -9.51
CA ALA A 154 -0.09 7.04 -8.35
C ALA A 154 -0.49 8.48 -8.70
N PHE A 155 -1.62 8.66 -9.40
CA PHE A 155 -2.06 9.99 -9.85
C PHE A 155 -2.80 10.71 -8.75
N ARG A 156 -2.13 11.68 -8.19
CA ARG A 156 -2.56 12.57 -7.10
C ARG A 156 -1.65 13.79 -7.04
N PRO A 157 -2.05 14.86 -6.36
CA PRO A 157 -1.12 15.93 -5.97
C PRO A 157 0.11 15.40 -5.21
N PRO A 158 1.28 16.03 -5.31
CA PRO A 158 2.47 15.58 -4.60
C PRO A 158 2.31 15.60 -3.07
N ALA A 159 1.59 16.60 -2.53
CA ALA A 159 1.45 16.83 -1.09
C ALA A 159 -0.01 16.92 -0.61
N PRO A 160 -0.87 15.89 -0.87
CA PRO A 160 -2.28 15.96 -0.45
C PRO A 160 -2.45 15.72 1.06
N ALA A 161 -1.44 15.16 1.70
CA ALA A 161 -1.33 14.93 3.14
C ALA A 161 0.14 14.70 3.50
N PRO A 162 0.58 15.02 4.74
CA PRO A 162 1.98 14.84 5.16
C PRO A 162 2.53 13.44 4.93
N GLY A 163 1.76 12.40 5.27
CA GLY A 163 2.17 11.00 5.07
C GLY A 163 2.40 10.63 3.61
N LEU A 164 1.61 11.17 2.68
CA LEU A 164 1.78 10.92 1.25
C LEU A 164 2.91 11.75 0.63
N LEU A 165 3.19 12.93 1.17
CA LEU A 165 4.36 13.71 0.75
C LEU A 165 5.66 13.03 1.20
N ILE A 166 5.75 12.57 2.45
CA ILE A 166 6.97 11.91 2.93
C ILE A 166 7.22 10.62 2.14
N THR A 167 6.19 9.85 1.79
CA THR A 167 6.32 8.66 0.94
C THR A 167 6.88 9.02 -0.43
N PHE A 168 6.31 10.03 -1.10
CA PHE A 168 6.81 10.52 -2.39
C PHE A 168 8.29 10.93 -2.32
N LEU A 169 8.66 11.72 -1.30
CA LEU A 169 10.04 12.18 -1.15
C LEU A 169 11.00 11.03 -0.84
N TRP A 170 10.60 10.09 0.02
CA TRP A 170 11.40 8.91 0.37
C TRP A 170 11.62 7.99 -0.83
N GLU A 171 10.64 7.80 -1.68
CA GLU A 171 10.75 6.95 -2.88
C GLU A 171 11.83 7.45 -3.84
N PHE A 172 12.11 8.75 -3.91
CA PHE A 172 13.15 9.35 -4.75
C PHE A 172 14.41 9.77 -3.99
N HIS A 173 14.43 9.60 -2.67
CA HIS A 173 15.59 9.99 -1.87
C HIS A 173 16.83 9.15 -2.27
N PRO A 174 18.00 9.77 -2.54
CA PRO A 174 19.19 9.06 -3.02
C PRO A 174 19.76 8.04 -2.03
N LYS A 175 19.47 8.19 -0.73
CA LYS A 175 19.91 7.26 0.32
C LYS A 175 18.91 6.12 0.61
N THR A 176 17.82 5.98 -0.15
CA THR A 176 16.84 4.92 0.06
C THR A 176 17.42 3.57 -0.33
N GLU A 177 17.85 2.80 0.66
CA GLU A 177 18.51 1.50 0.49
C GLU A 177 17.56 0.41 0.01
N SER A 178 16.26 0.53 0.29
CA SER A 178 15.22 -0.44 -0.09
C SER A 178 14.77 -0.34 -1.55
N ARG A 179 15.30 0.62 -2.35
CA ARG A 179 15.04 0.66 -3.80
C ARG A 179 15.84 -0.43 -4.51
N LEU A 180 15.29 -1.63 -4.47
CA LEU A 180 15.91 -2.83 -4.99
C LEU A 180 15.05 -3.43 -6.09
N TYR A 181 15.70 -4.11 -7.04
CA TYR A 181 15.08 -5.15 -7.83
C TYR A 181 15.81 -6.48 -7.59
N TYR A 182 15.13 -7.59 -7.84
CA TYR A 182 15.70 -8.91 -7.65
C TYR A 182 16.00 -9.55 -9.00
N GLU A 183 17.19 -10.12 -9.15
CA GLU A 183 17.59 -10.84 -10.36
C GLU A 183 18.51 -12.02 -10.04
N ASN A 184 18.07 -13.25 -10.38
CA ASN A 184 18.86 -14.47 -10.32
C ASN A 184 19.56 -14.76 -8.96
N GLY A 185 18.88 -14.50 -7.86
CA GLY A 185 19.40 -14.74 -6.50
C GLY A 185 19.97 -13.51 -5.81
N GLU A 186 20.06 -12.37 -6.49
CA GLU A 186 20.68 -11.17 -5.95
C GLU A 186 19.68 -10.00 -5.89
N PHE A 187 19.77 -9.22 -4.80
CA PHE A 187 19.12 -7.93 -4.70
C PHE A 187 20.05 -6.84 -5.22
N ILE A 188 19.60 -6.10 -6.21
CA ILE A 188 20.40 -5.07 -6.89
C ILE A 188 19.80 -3.71 -6.55
N TRP A 189 20.61 -2.84 -5.97
CA TRP A 189 20.20 -1.48 -5.69
C TRP A 189 20.14 -0.63 -6.96
N ALA A 190 19.07 0.17 -7.07
CA ALA A 190 18.88 1.12 -8.16
C ALA A 190 18.88 2.56 -7.64
N GLY A 191 19.52 3.45 -8.37
CA GLY A 191 19.45 4.89 -8.10
C GLY A 191 18.06 5.48 -8.35
N PRO A 192 17.78 6.68 -7.80
CA PRO A 192 16.53 7.37 -8.11
C PRO A 192 16.41 7.65 -9.62
N PHE A 193 15.20 7.45 -10.15
CA PHE A 193 14.89 7.59 -11.59
C PHE A 193 15.64 6.61 -12.53
N GLU A 194 16.18 5.52 -12.04
CA GLU A 194 16.73 4.45 -12.87
C GLU A 194 15.67 3.45 -13.32
N GLY A 195 16.01 2.59 -14.31
CA GLY A 195 15.11 1.57 -14.85
C GLY A 195 13.91 2.12 -15.61
N LEU A 196 14.10 3.24 -16.31
CA LEU A 196 13.05 3.93 -17.07
C LEU A 196 12.40 3.00 -18.11
N LYS A 197 11.06 2.97 -18.11
CA LYS A 197 10.24 2.20 -19.05
C LYS A 197 8.96 2.97 -19.36
N MET A 198 8.48 2.89 -20.60
CA MET A 198 7.15 3.40 -20.97
C MET A 198 6.11 2.32 -20.73
N ILE A 199 5.05 2.67 -20.03
CA ILE A 199 3.92 1.78 -19.71
C ILE A 199 2.62 2.47 -20.11
N ASN A 200 1.76 1.75 -20.80
CA ASN A 200 0.41 2.20 -21.09
C ASN A 200 -0.53 1.72 -19.99
N PHE A 201 -0.99 2.65 -19.17
CA PHE A 201 -1.99 2.42 -18.13
C PHE A 201 -3.40 2.65 -18.67
N PRO A 202 -4.45 2.09 -18.05
CA PRO A 202 -5.84 2.46 -18.36
C PRO A 202 -6.10 3.97 -18.23
N GLU A 203 -7.09 4.44 -18.97
CA GLU A 203 -7.59 5.82 -18.81
C GLU A 203 -8.08 6.06 -17.35
N PRO A 204 -7.90 7.26 -16.79
CA PRO A 204 -7.47 8.51 -17.42
C PRO A 204 -5.93 8.74 -17.38
N ILE A 205 -5.14 7.75 -17.05
CA ILE A 205 -3.68 7.88 -16.85
C ILE A 205 -2.92 7.85 -18.19
N GLY A 206 -3.23 6.87 -19.07
CA GLY A 206 -2.58 6.70 -20.35
C GLY A 206 -1.11 6.30 -20.27
N GLU A 207 -0.33 6.64 -21.30
CA GLU A 207 1.09 6.27 -21.40
C GLU A 207 1.95 7.13 -20.48
N GLN A 208 2.71 6.47 -19.58
CA GLN A 208 3.60 7.13 -18.61
C GLN A 208 4.99 6.50 -18.59
N GLN A 209 6.00 7.31 -18.30
CA GLN A 209 7.34 6.82 -18.00
C GLN A 209 7.44 6.48 -16.51
N VAL A 210 7.74 5.21 -16.20
CA VAL A 210 7.95 4.70 -14.83
C VAL A 210 9.44 4.50 -14.56
N CYS A 211 9.84 4.47 -13.30
CA CYS A 211 11.20 4.14 -12.84
C CYS A 211 11.15 3.22 -11.63
N TYR A 212 12.27 2.62 -11.23
CA TYR A 212 12.34 1.78 -10.04
C TYR A 212 11.93 2.55 -8.78
N ILE A 213 11.05 1.92 -8.00
CA ILE A 213 10.53 2.44 -6.72
C ILE A 213 10.79 1.37 -5.64
N PRO A 214 11.13 1.79 -4.40
CA PRO A 214 11.31 0.84 -3.29
C PRO A 214 9.98 0.24 -2.88
N HIS A 215 9.83 -1.08 -3.03
CA HIS A 215 8.60 -1.80 -2.70
C HIS A 215 8.89 -3.22 -2.18
N PRO A 216 8.09 -3.75 -1.23
CA PRO A 216 8.35 -5.02 -0.56
C PRO A 216 8.18 -6.24 -1.47
N GLU A 217 7.41 -6.16 -2.54
CA GLU A 217 7.18 -7.27 -3.48
C GLU A 217 8.49 -7.81 -4.06
N THR A 218 9.50 -6.94 -4.24
CA THR A 218 10.82 -7.37 -4.70
C THR A 218 11.50 -8.33 -3.72
N ARG A 219 11.14 -8.30 -2.43
CA ARG A 219 11.71 -9.14 -1.37
C ARG A 219 10.88 -10.38 -1.07
N THR A 220 9.56 -10.31 -1.24
CA THR A 220 8.66 -11.42 -0.91
C THR A 220 8.47 -12.40 -2.05
N MET A 221 8.18 -11.91 -3.26
CA MET A 221 7.80 -12.74 -4.41
C MET A 221 8.89 -13.71 -4.90
N PRO A 222 10.21 -13.42 -4.82
CA PRO A 222 11.22 -14.42 -5.15
C PRO A 222 11.10 -15.69 -4.30
N LYS A 223 10.73 -15.54 -3.03
CA LYS A 223 10.60 -16.67 -2.08
C LYS A 223 9.23 -17.33 -2.17
N THR A 224 8.16 -16.54 -2.32
CA THR A 224 6.77 -17.03 -2.26
C THR A 224 6.26 -17.55 -3.60
N LEU A 225 6.73 -16.99 -4.72
CA LEU A 225 6.30 -17.35 -6.07
C LEU A 225 7.43 -18.02 -6.90
N GLY A 226 8.64 -18.11 -6.37
CA GLY A 226 9.79 -18.73 -7.08
C GLY A 226 10.30 -17.92 -8.27
N ALA A 227 10.00 -16.64 -8.33
CA ALA A 227 10.37 -15.77 -9.45
C ALA A 227 11.90 -15.57 -9.52
N LYS A 228 12.48 -15.70 -10.72
CA LYS A 228 13.92 -15.46 -10.95
C LYS A 228 14.25 -13.98 -11.01
N LYS A 229 13.29 -13.14 -11.43
CA LYS A 229 13.40 -11.69 -11.45
C LYS A 229 12.11 -11.06 -10.92
N VAL A 230 12.25 -10.00 -10.12
CA VAL A 230 11.13 -9.18 -9.65
C VAL A 230 11.53 -7.72 -9.67
N SER A 231 10.71 -6.89 -10.27
CA SER A 231 10.92 -5.45 -10.30
C SER A 231 9.62 -4.69 -10.06
N VAL A 232 9.71 -3.61 -9.27
CA VAL A 232 8.61 -2.67 -9.10
C VAL A 232 9.03 -1.31 -9.67
N ARG A 233 8.20 -0.76 -10.52
CA ARG A 233 8.36 0.58 -11.09
C ARG A 233 7.10 1.39 -10.84
N GLY A 234 7.30 2.67 -10.62
CA GLY A 234 6.18 3.57 -10.42
C GLY A 234 6.38 4.94 -11.04
N CYS A 235 5.29 5.68 -11.13
CA CYS A 235 5.31 7.10 -11.45
C CYS A 235 4.20 7.85 -10.73
N PHE A 236 4.40 9.14 -10.64
CA PHE A 236 3.43 10.15 -10.23
C PHE A 236 3.09 11.05 -11.43
N PRO A 237 2.13 11.99 -11.33
CA PRO A 237 1.87 12.92 -12.40
C PRO A 237 3.14 13.60 -12.91
N PRO A 238 3.26 13.88 -14.22
CA PRO A 238 4.49 14.39 -14.82
C PRO A 238 5.10 15.61 -14.15
N HIS A 239 4.26 16.50 -13.57
CA HIS A 239 4.76 17.66 -12.83
C HIS A 239 5.41 17.26 -11.50
N ALA A 240 4.86 16.27 -10.77
CA ALA A 240 5.45 15.76 -9.54
C ALA A 240 6.79 15.04 -9.82
N MET A 241 6.86 14.24 -10.90
CA MET A 241 8.11 13.61 -11.33
C MET A 241 9.20 14.66 -11.64
N LYS A 242 8.81 15.80 -12.25
CA LYS A 242 9.75 16.91 -12.50
C LYS A 242 10.24 17.56 -11.20
N ILE A 243 9.37 17.72 -10.20
CA ILE A 243 9.74 18.24 -8.86
C ILE A 243 10.76 17.30 -8.22
N GLY A 244 10.45 16.02 -8.13
CA GLY A 244 11.36 15.01 -7.56
C GLY A 244 12.73 15.00 -8.25
N ARG A 245 12.74 15.08 -9.58
CA ARG A 245 13.99 15.15 -10.38
C ARG A 245 14.76 16.43 -10.10
N MET A 246 14.11 17.58 -10.07
CA MET A 246 14.73 18.87 -9.73
C MET A 246 15.35 18.83 -8.34
N MET A 247 14.63 18.28 -7.36
CA MET A 247 15.16 18.15 -5.99
C MET A 247 16.44 17.32 -5.96
N LEU A 248 16.48 16.22 -6.73
CA LEU A 248 17.69 15.39 -6.86
C LEU A 248 18.84 16.16 -7.49
N ASP A 249 18.61 16.76 -8.67
CA ASP A 249 19.64 17.43 -9.48
C ASP A 249 20.22 18.66 -8.77
N TRP A 250 19.46 19.29 -7.86
CA TRP A 250 19.88 20.47 -7.12
C TRP A 250 20.32 20.16 -5.67
N GLY A 251 20.38 18.88 -5.29
CA GLY A 251 20.82 18.45 -3.95
C GLY A 251 19.86 18.80 -2.82
N LEU A 252 18.57 19.02 -3.13
CA LEU A 252 17.54 19.38 -2.15
C LEU A 252 17.08 18.18 -1.29
N TYR A 253 17.56 16.97 -1.57
CA TYR A 253 17.43 15.79 -0.68
C TYR A 253 18.48 15.74 0.42
N SER A 254 19.34 16.76 0.54
CA SER A 254 20.37 16.78 1.57
C SER A 254 19.78 16.99 2.97
N ASP A 255 20.19 16.11 3.91
CA ASP A 255 19.93 16.23 5.36
C ASP A 255 20.96 17.13 6.06
N GLU A 256 22.01 17.59 5.35
CA GLU A 256 23.04 18.46 5.93
C GLU A 256 22.47 19.86 6.17
N LYS A 257 22.56 20.33 7.41
CA LYS A 257 22.05 21.64 7.79
C LYS A 257 22.86 22.78 7.15
N VAL A 258 22.14 23.75 6.62
CA VAL A 258 22.68 24.97 6.06
C VAL A 258 22.06 26.18 6.79
N ASN A 259 22.83 27.26 6.90
CA ASN A 259 22.31 28.49 7.52
C ASN A 259 21.61 29.35 6.46
N ILE A 260 20.31 29.49 6.58
CA ILE A 260 19.49 30.35 5.72
C ILE A 260 18.97 31.51 6.54
N LYS A 261 19.57 32.69 6.39
CA LYS A 261 19.16 33.92 7.08
C LYS A 261 19.11 33.77 8.62
N GLY A 262 20.03 33.01 9.21
CA GLY A 262 20.12 32.79 10.64
C GLY A 262 19.30 31.58 11.15
N ILE A 263 18.63 30.85 10.28
CA ILE A 263 17.91 29.61 10.61
C ILE A 263 18.75 28.43 10.10
N GLU A 264 19.07 27.48 10.98
CA GLU A 264 19.73 26.23 10.62
C GLU A 264 18.69 25.15 10.32
N ALA A 265 18.60 24.74 9.06
CA ALA A 265 17.70 23.69 8.62
C ALA A 265 18.33 22.92 7.45
N SER A 266 17.91 21.68 7.22
CA SER A 266 18.31 20.94 6.03
C SER A 266 17.51 21.38 4.80
N PRO A 267 18.08 21.30 3.59
CA PRO A 267 17.31 21.51 2.36
C PRO A 267 16.07 20.60 2.29
N PHE A 268 16.19 19.35 2.73
CA PHE A 268 15.08 18.39 2.75
C PHE A 268 13.93 18.88 3.63
N ASP A 269 14.19 19.28 4.89
CA ASP A 269 13.16 19.76 5.81
C ASP A 269 12.47 21.01 5.27
N ILE A 270 13.24 21.95 4.72
CA ILE A 270 12.69 23.16 4.12
C ILE A 270 11.76 22.84 2.95
N MET A 271 12.18 21.92 2.07
CA MET A 271 11.36 21.53 0.92
C MET A 271 10.10 20.77 1.35
N PHE A 272 10.20 19.93 2.38
CA PHE A 272 9.06 19.23 2.95
C PHE A 272 8.00 20.21 3.45
N ASP A 273 8.39 21.15 4.31
CA ASP A 273 7.48 22.15 4.86
C ASP A 273 6.92 23.06 3.76
N LEU A 274 7.77 23.49 2.83
CA LEU A 274 7.34 24.36 1.72
C LEU A 274 6.28 23.67 0.83
N LEU A 275 6.47 22.40 0.51
CA LEU A 275 5.52 21.65 -0.34
C LEU A 275 4.17 21.41 0.36
N LEU A 276 4.14 21.36 1.69
CA LEU A 276 2.88 21.30 2.45
C LEU A 276 2.13 22.64 2.49
N GLU A 277 2.85 23.75 2.57
CA GLU A 277 2.27 25.09 2.73
C GLU A 277 1.91 25.79 1.40
N VAL A 278 2.60 25.42 0.31
CA VAL A 278 2.34 26.04 -0.99
C VAL A 278 1.08 25.46 -1.60
N PRO A 279 0.08 26.30 -1.93
CA PRO A 279 -1.12 25.83 -2.61
C PRO A 279 -0.76 25.17 -3.94
N GLU A 280 -1.42 24.06 -4.22
CA GLU A 280 -1.27 23.35 -5.48
C GLU A 280 -1.56 24.25 -6.69
N THR A 281 -0.97 23.88 -7.83
CA THR A 281 -1.17 24.58 -9.08
C THR A 281 -2.66 24.67 -9.45
N LYS A 282 -3.06 25.67 -10.24
CA LYS A 282 -4.46 25.92 -10.63
C LYS A 282 -5.11 24.83 -11.48
N GLU A 283 -4.36 23.79 -11.88
CA GLU A 283 -4.90 22.68 -12.63
C GLU A 283 -5.65 21.74 -11.68
N THR A 284 -6.85 21.33 -12.09
CA THR A 284 -7.63 20.32 -11.36
C THR A 284 -6.83 19.01 -11.37
N PRO A 285 -6.42 18.49 -10.22
CA PRO A 285 -5.61 17.27 -10.19
C PRO A 285 -6.42 16.07 -10.68
N ILE A 286 -5.77 15.19 -11.44
CA ILE A 286 -6.32 13.86 -11.74
C ILE A 286 -6.06 13.00 -10.52
N TRP A 287 -7.13 12.37 -10.02
CA TRP A 287 -7.08 11.39 -8.96
C TRP A 287 -7.40 10.01 -9.52
N ALA A 288 -6.39 9.17 -9.62
CA ALA A 288 -6.50 7.81 -10.14
C ALA A 288 -5.36 6.93 -9.62
N TYR A 289 -5.53 5.62 -9.70
CA TYR A 289 -4.48 4.65 -9.42
C TYR A 289 -4.43 3.62 -10.55
N GLY A 290 -3.31 3.51 -11.23
CA GLY A 290 -3.11 2.55 -12.32
C GLY A 290 -2.17 1.44 -11.89
N LEU A 291 -2.57 0.19 -12.14
CA LEU A 291 -1.75 -1.00 -11.93
C LEU A 291 -1.65 -1.77 -13.24
N VAL A 292 -0.42 -2.10 -13.65
CA VAL A 292 -0.12 -2.97 -14.79
C VAL A 292 0.99 -3.93 -14.39
N LEU A 293 0.73 -5.20 -14.51
CA LEU A 293 1.64 -6.28 -14.17
C LEU A 293 1.91 -7.14 -15.40
N ASP A 294 3.18 -7.36 -15.75
CA ASP A 294 3.59 -8.34 -16.76
C ASP A 294 4.35 -9.47 -16.04
N VAL A 295 3.89 -10.71 -16.17
CA VAL A 295 4.56 -11.90 -15.65
C VAL A 295 4.98 -12.79 -16.80
N TYR A 296 6.25 -13.12 -16.85
CA TYR A 296 6.84 -14.01 -17.86
C TYR A 296 7.23 -15.32 -17.20
N GLY A 297 7.00 -16.42 -17.89
CA GLY A 297 7.31 -17.74 -17.37
C GLY A 297 7.14 -18.83 -18.41
N LYS A 298 6.86 -20.05 -17.97
CA LYS A 298 6.64 -21.18 -18.85
C LYS A 298 5.44 -22.02 -18.42
N VAL A 299 4.75 -22.58 -19.44
CA VAL A 299 3.73 -23.63 -19.29
C VAL A 299 4.10 -24.77 -20.25
N ASP A 300 4.21 -25.98 -19.76
CA ASP A 300 4.66 -27.16 -20.53
C ASP A 300 5.98 -26.90 -21.29
N GLY A 301 6.89 -26.12 -20.66
CA GLY A 301 8.19 -25.75 -21.23
C GLY A 301 8.15 -24.67 -22.31
N LYS A 302 6.98 -24.16 -22.70
CA LYS A 302 6.81 -23.06 -23.65
C LYS A 302 6.80 -21.70 -22.95
N PRO A 303 7.46 -20.69 -23.51
CA PRO A 303 7.45 -19.37 -22.92
C PRO A 303 6.05 -18.73 -23.05
N VAL A 304 5.61 -18.11 -21.98
CA VAL A 304 4.31 -17.43 -21.89
C VAL A 304 4.45 -16.08 -21.20
N LYS A 305 3.47 -15.22 -21.43
CA LYS A 305 3.30 -13.97 -20.72
C LYS A 305 1.87 -13.85 -20.25
N ASP A 306 1.70 -13.41 -19.01
CA ASP A 306 0.41 -13.03 -18.46
C ASP A 306 0.47 -11.55 -18.08
N ARG A 307 -0.42 -10.76 -18.67
CA ARG A 307 -0.55 -9.34 -18.40
C ARG A 307 -1.83 -9.07 -17.63
N LEU A 308 -1.71 -8.47 -16.46
CA LEU A 308 -2.84 -8.07 -15.64
C LEU A 308 -2.84 -6.55 -15.44
N TRP A 309 -4.06 -5.97 -15.38
CA TRP A 309 -4.21 -4.56 -15.03
C TRP A 309 -5.52 -4.32 -14.28
N SER A 310 -5.56 -3.22 -13.52
CA SER A 310 -6.78 -2.84 -12.80
C SER A 310 -7.47 -1.64 -13.48
N GLU A 311 -8.79 -1.69 -13.52
CA GLU A 311 -9.65 -0.58 -13.90
C GLU A 311 -10.55 -0.20 -12.73
N HIS A 312 -10.83 1.08 -12.56
CA HIS A 312 -11.73 1.60 -11.54
C HIS A 312 -12.57 2.76 -12.08
N PRO A 313 -13.72 3.09 -11.46
CA PRO A 313 -14.53 4.23 -11.84
C PRO A 313 -13.74 5.55 -11.82
N PRO A 314 -14.09 6.50 -12.70
CA PRO A 314 -13.43 7.80 -12.75
C PRO A 314 -13.67 8.62 -11.48
N GLN A 315 -12.83 9.62 -11.27
CA GLN A 315 -12.89 10.46 -10.07
C GLN A 315 -14.23 11.19 -9.88
N GLU A 316 -14.93 11.49 -10.96
CA GLU A 316 -16.26 12.14 -10.92
C GLU A 316 -17.31 11.23 -10.27
N GLU A 317 -17.23 9.93 -10.52
CA GLU A 317 -18.12 8.92 -9.95
C GLU A 317 -17.73 8.56 -8.52
N TRP A 318 -16.42 8.44 -8.25
CA TRP A 318 -15.91 8.07 -6.94
C TRP A 318 -15.75 9.23 -5.95
N GLY A 319 -15.99 10.48 -6.37
CA GLY A 319 -15.96 11.65 -5.51
C GLY A 319 -14.56 12.28 -5.36
N GLY A 320 -13.91 12.63 -6.47
CA GLY A 320 -12.64 13.34 -6.48
C GLY A 320 -11.49 12.50 -5.92
N SER A 321 -10.87 12.95 -4.82
CA SER A 321 -9.71 12.27 -4.21
C SER A 321 -9.98 10.83 -3.76
N ALA A 322 -11.23 10.47 -3.53
CA ALA A 322 -11.61 9.11 -3.20
C ALA A 322 -11.23 8.09 -4.30
N ALA A 323 -11.15 8.54 -5.56
CA ALA A 323 -10.69 7.69 -6.66
C ALA A 323 -9.25 7.19 -6.50
N TYR A 324 -8.41 7.92 -5.80
CA TYR A 324 -7.08 7.46 -5.41
C TYR A 324 -7.13 6.59 -4.13
N TYR A 325 -7.76 7.12 -3.07
CA TYR A 325 -7.72 6.47 -1.76
C TYR A 325 -8.45 5.13 -1.70
N LYS A 326 -9.55 4.97 -2.44
CA LYS A 326 -10.30 3.71 -2.50
C LYS A 326 -9.50 2.54 -3.06
N ASN A 327 -8.57 2.80 -4.00
CA ASN A 327 -7.68 1.75 -4.51
C ASN A 327 -6.73 1.18 -3.44
N ILE A 328 -6.48 1.92 -2.38
CA ILE A 328 -5.66 1.49 -1.24
C ILE A 328 -6.56 0.95 -0.12
N ALA A 329 -7.68 1.60 0.15
CA ALA A 329 -8.56 1.35 1.28
C ALA A 329 -9.42 0.10 1.11
N ILE A 330 -9.94 -0.15 -0.09
CA ILE A 330 -10.79 -1.31 -0.39
C ILE A 330 -10.05 -2.63 -0.19
N PRO A 331 -8.82 -2.84 -0.73
CA PRO A 331 -8.04 -4.05 -0.44
C PRO A 331 -7.83 -4.29 1.05
N LEU A 332 -7.56 -3.22 1.82
CA LEU A 332 -7.36 -3.31 3.27
C LEU A 332 -8.64 -3.81 3.98
N SER A 333 -9.81 -3.31 3.59
CA SER A 333 -11.11 -3.75 4.09
C SER A 333 -11.41 -5.21 3.72
N ILE A 334 -11.15 -5.59 2.47
CA ILE A 334 -11.32 -6.97 1.98
C ILE A 334 -10.41 -7.92 2.75
N GLY A 335 -9.12 -7.58 2.87
CA GLY A 335 -8.14 -8.39 3.58
C GLY A 335 -8.54 -8.66 5.03
N ALA A 336 -9.01 -7.63 5.74
CA ALA A 336 -9.52 -7.76 7.10
C ALA A 336 -10.71 -8.72 7.19
N SER A 337 -11.67 -8.59 6.26
CA SER A 337 -12.85 -9.47 6.20
C SER A 337 -12.47 -10.91 5.90
N MET A 338 -11.59 -11.16 4.92
CA MET A 338 -11.11 -12.51 4.59
C MET A 338 -10.39 -13.19 5.77
N ILE A 339 -9.63 -12.42 6.57
CA ILE A 339 -8.99 -12.94 7.79
C ILE A 339 -10.05 -13.41 8.79
N THR A 340 -11.04 -12.57 9.09
CA THR A 340 -12.05 -12.87 10.12
C THR A 340 -13.10 -13.88 9.66
N ASP A 341 -13.38 -13.96 8.36
CA ASP A 341 -14.29 -14.97 7.78
C ASP A 341 -13.62 -16.36 7.66
N GLY A 342 -12.34 -16.48 8.03
CA GLY A 342 -11.59 -17.74 8.00
C GLY A 342 -11.15 -18.18 6.61
N GLU A 343 -11.15 -17.26 5.64
CA GLU A 343 -10.70 -17.52 4.27
C GLU A 343 -9.15 -17.53 4.15
N VAL A 344 -8.44 -17.01 5.16
CA VAL A 344 -6.98 -17.02 5.24
C VAL A 344 -6.50 -18.20 6.07
N SER A 345 -5.93 -19.20 5.40
CA SER A 345 -5.37 -20.40 6.06
C SER A 345 -3.91 -20.23 6.53
N ALA A 346 -3.19 -19.26 5.97
CA ALA A 346 -1.81 -18.97 6.37
C ALA A 346 -1.74 -18.50 7.83
N ARG A 347 -0.63 -18.82 8.49
CA ARG A 347 -0.30 -18.36 9.84
C ARG A 347 1.08 -17.76 9.84
N GLY A 348 1.30 -16.81 10.75
CA GLY A 348 2.55 -16.05 10.83
C GLY A 348 2.42 -14.63 10.35
N VAL A 349 3.55 -13.98 10.12
CA VAL A 349 3.63 -12.70 9.41
C VAL A 349 3.87 -13.02 7.94
N VAL A 350 2.85 -12.87 7.10
CA VAL A 350 2.86 -13.35 5.71
C VAL A 350 2.50 -12.25 4.72
N PRO A 351 3.13 -12.21 3.54
CA PRO A 351 2.79 -11.23 2.52
C PRO A 351 1.43 -11.56 1.86
N PRO A 352 0.78 -10.56 1.20
CA PRO A 352 -0.55 -10.73 0.63
C PRO A 352 -0.68 -11.90 -0.37
N GLU A 353 0.36 -12.16 -1.20
CA GLU A 353 0.38 -13.30 -2.14
C GLU A 353 0.37 -14.67 -1.47
N SER A 354 0.71 -14.73 -0.18
CA SER A 354 0.64 -15.96 0.62
C SER A 354 -0.63 -16.03 1.47
N ALA A 355 -1.26 -14.88 1.74
CA ALA A 355 -2.43 -14.79 2.60
C ALA A 355 -3.74 -15.00 1.83
N TYR A 356 -3.90 -14.37 0.66
CA TYR A 356 -5.18 -14.27 -0.01
C TYR A 356 -5.28 -15.15 -1.26
N ASP A 357 -6.46 -15.78 -1.45
CA ASP A 357 -6.83 -16.39 -2.73
C ASP A 357 -7.12 -15.28 -3.76
N PRO A 358 -6.42 -15.26 -4.91
CA PRO A 358 -6.58 -14.19 -5.89
C PRO A 358 -8.00 -14.10 -6.46
N GLY A 359 -8.62 -15.25 -6.77
CA GLY A 359 -9.95 -15.28 -7.36
C GLY A 359 -10.99 -14.64 -6.44
N ARG A 360 -10.98 -15.06 -5.18
CA ARG A 360 -11.86 -14.52 -4.14
C ARG A 360 -11.60 -13.03 -3.88
N PHE A 361 -10.34 -12.64 -3.86
CA PHE A 361 -9.95 -11.24 -3.66
C PHE A 361 -10.44 -10.35 -4.81
N PHE A 362 -10.31 -10.82 -6.07
CA PHE A 362 -10.78 -10.09 -7.26
C PHE A 362 -12.30 -10.00 -7.33
N GLU A 363 -13.03 -11.04 -6.90
CA GLU A 363 -14.50 -10.98 -6.79
C GLU A 363 -14.94 -9.85 -5.83
N GLU A 364 -14.29 -9.73 -4.69
CA GLU A 364 -14.57 -8.68 -3.71
C GLU A 364 -14.19 -7.29 -4.21
N LEU A 365 -13.06 -7.15 -4.92
CA LEU A 365 -12.67 -5.90 -5.57
C LEU A 365 -13.70 -5.47 -6.61
N ALA A 366 -14.16 -6.40 -7.46
CA ALA A 366 -15.12 -6.12 -8.52
C ALA A 366 -16.48 -5.64 -7.98
N LYS A 367 -16.97 -6.21 -6.87
CA LYS A 367 -18.20 -5.73 -6.18
C LYS A 367 -18.10 -4.26 -5.75
N ARG A 368 -16.90 -3.74 -5.59
CA ARG A 368 -16.58 -2.38 -5.14
C ARG A 368 -16.10 -1.47 -6.27
N GLY A 369 -16.11 -1.98 -7.51
CA GLY A 369 -15.78 -1.23 -8.72
C GLY A 369 -14.32 -1.32 -9.17
N ILE A 370 -13.45 -2.06 -8.48
CA ILE A 370 -12.08 -2.32 -8.95
C ILE A 370 -12.09 -3.64 -9.71
N VAL A 371 -11.89 -3.59 -11.03
CA VAL A 371 -11.93 -4.76 -11.91
C VAL A 371 -10.51 -5.10 -12.36
N VAL A 372 -10.04 -6.30 -12.01
CA VAL A 372 -8.78 -6.83 -12.55
C VAL A 372 -9.06 -7.51 -13.89
N LYS A 373 -8.34 -7.10 -14.91
CA LYS A 373 -8.36 -7.66 -16.27
C LYS A 373 -7.09 -8.45 -16.51
N GLU A 374 -7.14 -9.40 -17.43
CA GLU A 374 -6.06 -10.33 -17.69
C GLU A 374 -5.98 -10.67 -19.18
N GLU A 375 -4.77 -10.77 -19.71
CA GLU A 375 -4.46 -11.19 -21.09
C GLU A 375 -3.27 -12.16 -21.04
N PHE A 376 -3.54 -13.42 -21.41
CA PHE A 376 -2.54 -14.49 -21.41
C PHE A 376 -2.13 -14.83 -22.86
N GLU A 377 -0.84 -14.89 -23.16
CA GLU A 377 -0.30 -15.18 -24.48
C GLU A 377 0.87 -16.18 -24.45
N GLU A 378 0.96 -17.07 -25.44
CA GLU A 378 2.18 -17.85 -25.76
C GLU A 378 3.14 -16.93 -26.55
N LEU A 379 4.45 -16.93 -26.21
CA LEU A 379 5.47 -16.07 -26.83
C LEU A 379 6.23 -16.78 -27.95
#